data_90f73810eaec90c25f3746bff3c4f123
#
_entry.id   90f73810eaec90c25f3746bff3c4f123
#
_cell.length_a   1.000
_cell.length_b   1.000
_cell.length_c   1.000
_cell.angle_alpha   90.00
_cell.angle_beta   90.00
_cell.angle_gamma   90.00
#
_symmetry.space_group_name_H-M   'P 1'
#
loop_
_entity.id
_entity.type
_entity.pdbx_description
1 polymer ?
#
loop_
_entity_poly.entity_id
_entity_poly.type
_entity_poly.pdbx_seq_one_letter_code
_entity_poly.pdbx_strand_id
1 'polypeptide(L)' 'MTSQNARAYCRRFQKEVTTIFPFKGKKEKEYLEHLQMEIEGYVEEFPGNSYEEMLTYIGTPKDVVESYFQHVD' A
#
# COMPACT_ATOMS: atom_id res chain seq x y z
N MET A 1 5.96 -4.32 -17.93
CA MET A 1 7.00 -3.60 -17.19
C MET A 1 6.39 -2.77 -16.08
N THR A 2 6.92 -2.92 -14.90
CA THR A 2 6.46 -2.12 -13.76
C THR A 2 6.94 -0.68 -13.95
N SER A 3 6.04 0.29 -13.92
CA SER A 3 6.41 1.69 -14.10
C SER A 3 7.23 2.17 -12.90
N GLN A 4 8.07 3.17 -13.13
CA GLN A 4 8.83 3.77 -12.03
C GLN A 4 7.91 4.39 -10.99
N ASN A 5 6.75 4.89 -11.43
CA ASN A 5 5.77 5.46 -10.52
C ASN A 5 5.20 4.41 -9.56
N ALA A 6 4.95 3.20 -10.07
CA ALA A 6 4.45 2.12 -9.22
C ALA A 6 5.42 1.81 -8.09
N ARG A 7 6.73 1.72 -8.42
CA ARG A 7 7.74 1.44 -7.41
C ARG A 7 7.85 2.57 -6.38
N ALA A 8 7.82 3.82 -6.86
CA ALA A 8 7.89 4.98 -5.98
C ALA A 8 6.70 5.03 -5.04
N TYR A 9 5.52 4.77 -5.58
CA TYR A 9 4.29 4.79 -4.77
C TYR A 9 4.28 3.66 -3.75
N CYS A 10 4.68 2.46 -4.16
CA CYS A 10 4.78 1.33 -3.23
C CYS A 10 5.74 1.61 -2.09
N ARG A 11 6.92 2.13 -2.44
CA ARG A 11 7.96 2.42 -1.44
C ARG A 11 7.48 3.47 -0.46
N ARG A 12 6.89 4.54 -0.97
CA ARG A 12 6.37 5.61 -0.13
C ARG A 12 5.25 5.12 0.78
N PHE A 13 4.33 4.36 0.22
CA PHE A 13 3.19 3.85 0.99
C PHE A 13 3.65 2.91 2.09
N GLN A 14 4.54 1.97 1.77
CA GLN A 14 5.05 1.03 2.75
C GLN A 14 5.82 1.74 3.86
N LYS A 15 6.58 2.76 3.52
CA LYS A 15 7.32 3.53 4.52
C LYS A 15 6.36 4.21 5.49
N GLU A 16 5.30 4.81 4.97
CA GLU A 16 4.31 5.47 5.81
C GLU A 16 3.55 4.47 6.69
N VAL A 17 3.18 3.32 6.12
CA VAL A 17 2.49 2.27 6.87
C VAL A 17 3.36 1.74 7.99
N THR A 18 4.63 1.46 7.71
CA THR A 18 5.55 0.91 8.72
C THR A 18 5.96 1.93 9.76
N THR A 19 5.81 3.22 9.46
CA THR A 19 6.01 4.27 10.45
C THR A 19 4.89 4.24 11.50
N ILE A 20 3.67 3.92 11.07
CA ILE A 20 2.53 3.81 11.98
C ILE A 20 2.62 2.51 12.77
N PHE A 21 2.92 1.40 12.09
CA PHE A 21 3.04 0.09 12.70
C PHE A 21 4.08 -0.75 11.95
N PRO A 22 5.14 -1.22 12.62
CA PRO A 22 6.19 -1.99 11.95
C PRO A 22 5.72 -3.41 11.63
N PHE A 23 5.33 -3.65 10.42
CA PHE A 23 4.81 -4.93 9.95
C PHE A 23 5.95 -5.97 9.87
N LYS A 24 6.35 -6.51 11.02
CA LYS A 24 7.50 -7.44 11.10
C LYS A 24 7.13 -8.92 11.09
N GLY A 25 5.90 -9.24 11.46
CA GLY A 25 5.44 -10.62 11.49
C GLY A 25 5.24 -11.21 10.11
N LYS A 26 5.11 -12.53 10.03
CA LYS A 26 4.93 -13.22 8.76
C LYS A 26 3.64 -12.81 8.07
N LYS A 27 2.53 -12.82 8.80
CA LYS A 27 1.23 -12.42 8.25
C LYS A 27 1.23 -10.94 7.86
N GLU A 28 1.95 -10.14 8.64
CA GLU A 28 2.06 -8.72 8.37
C GLU A 28 2.82 -8.46 7.07
N LYS A 29 3.89 -9.20 6.82
CA LYS A 29 4.63 -9.09 5.58
C LYS A 29 3.81 -9.55 4.38
N GLU A 30 3.02 -10.61 4.55
CA GLU A 30 2.11 -11.06 3.49
C GLU A 30 1.08 -9.98 3.16
N TYR A 31 0.57 -9.29 4.16
CA TYR A 31 -0.38 -8.20 3.97
C TYR A 31 0.26 -7.06 3.17
N LEU A 32 1.52 -6.71 3.51
CA LEU A 32 2.24 -5.69 2.75
C LEU A 32 2.46 -6.09 1.29
N GLU A 33 2.72 -7.38 1.04
CA GLU A 33 2.87 -7.86 -0.32
C GLU A 33 1.56 -7.71 -1.11
N HIS A 34 0.43 -7.99 -0.49
CA HIS A 34 -0.86 -7.78 -1.12
C HIS A 34 -1.09 -6.31 -1.45
N LEU A 35 -0.74 -5.43 -0.53
CA LEU A 35 -0.83 -3.99 -0.77
C LEU A 35 0.04 -3.56 -1.94
N GLN A 36 1.25 -4.10 -2.02
CA GLN A 36 2.14 -3.79 -3.11
C GLN A 36 1.52 -4.17 -4.45
N MET A 37 0.91 -5.35 -4.52
CA MET A 37 0.25 -5.81 -5.73
C MET A 37 -0.93 -4.91 -6.11
N GLU A 38 -1.71 -4.47 -5.12
CA GLU A 38 -2.82 -3.57 -5.36
C GLU A 38 -2.35 -2.22 -5.89
N ILE A 39 -1.28 -1.69 -5.32
CA ILE A 39 -0.72 -0.41 -5.76
C ILE A 39 -0.19 -0.53 -7.19
N GLU A 40 0.54 -1.59 -7.48
CA GLU A 40 1.07 -1.81 -8.82
C GLU A 40 -0.06 -1.94 -9.85
N GLY A 41 -1.10 -2.70 -9.52
CA GLY A 41 -2.24 -2.85 -10.39
C GLY A 41 -2.97 -1.53 -10.62
N TYR A 42 -3.13 -0.74 -9.58
CA TYR A 42 -3.77 0.57 -9.69
C TYR A 42 -2.98 1.51 -10.61
N VAL A 43 -1.66 1.58 -10.39
CA VAL A 43 -0.83 2.48 -11.20
C VAL A 43 -0.79 2.04 -12.66
N GLU A 44 -0.79 0.73 -12.93
CA GLU A 44 -0.82 0.23 -14.29
C GLU A 44 -2.14 0.57 -14.98
N GLU A 45 -3.25 0.50 -14.24
CA GLU A 45 -4.57 0.79 -14.81
C GLU A 45 -4.79 2.29 -14.95
N PHE A 46 -4.26 3.08 -14.04
CA PHE A 46 -4.45 4.53 -14.02
C PHE A 46 -3.11 5.26 -13.93
N PRO A 47 -2.27 5.16 -14.96
CA PRO A 47 -0.91 5.70 -14.90
C PRO A 47 -0.83 7.22 -14.78
N GLY A 48 -1.92 7.93 -15.09
CA GLY A 48 -1.95 9.38 -14.97
C GLY A 48 -2.41 9.90 -13.62
N ASN A 49 -2.82 9.00 -12.71
CA ASN A 49 -3.34 9.43 -11.43
C ASN A 49 -2.20 9.72 -10.43
N SER A 50 -2.45 10.69 -9.55
CA SER A 50 -1.49 11.09 -8.54
C SER A 50 -1.49 10.09 -7.37
N TYR A 51 -0.48 10.25 -6.51
CA TYR A 51 -0.41 9.47 -5.29
C TYR A 51 -1.64 9.70 -4.40
N GLU A 52 -2.09 10.94 -4.32
CA GLU A 52 -3.26 11.27 -3.50
C GLU A 52 -4.52 10.61 -4.03
N GLU A 53 -4.67 10.55 -5.36
CA GLU A 53 -5.80 9.85 -5.97
C GLU A 53 -5.74 8.34 -5.66
N MET A 54 -4.54 7.78 -5.65
CA MET A 54 -4.34 6.39 -5.25
C MET A 54 -4.79 6.16 -3.81
N LEU A 55 -4.45 7.09 -2.92
CA LEU A 55 -4.85 6.98 -1.51
C LEU A 55 -6.38 7.03 -1.36
N THR A 56 -7.06 7.77 -2.22
CA THR A 56 -8.52 7.80 -2.21
C THR A 56 -9.11 6.46 -2.59
N TYR A 57 -8.45 5.74 -3.49
CA TYR A 57 -8.92 4.43 -3.96
C TYR A 57 -8.54 3.31 -3.00
N ILE A 58 -7.28 3.25 -2.59
CA ILE A 58 -6.75 2.16 -1.77
C ILE A 58 -6.99 2.42 -0.28
N GLY A 59 -6.95 3.67 0.13
CA GLY A 59 -7.01 4.08 1.52
C GLY A 59 -5.68 4.68 1.95
N THR A 60 -5.73 5.51 2.99
CA THR A 60 -4.51 6.11 3.54
C THR A 60 -3.73 5.04 4.31
N PRO A 61 -2.44 5.27 4.59
CA PRO A 61 -1.67 4.34 5.42
C PRO A 61 -2.32 4.06 6.76
N LYS A 62 -2.93 5.07 7.37
CA LYS A 62 -3.65 4.90 8.63
C LYS A 62 -4.86 3.99 8.46
N ASP A 63 -5.63 4.20 7.39
CA ASP A 63 -6.80 3.36 7.10
C ASP A 63 -6.40 1.91 6.90
N VAL A 64 -5.29 1.69 6.21
CA VAL A 64 -4.78 0.35 5.95
C VAL A 64 -4.38 -0.35 7.25
N VAL A 65 -3.71 0.34 8.14
CA VAL A 65 -3.31 -0.21 9.42
C VAL A 65 -4.54 -0.56 10.26
N GLU A 66 -5.51 0.33 10.31
CA GLU A 66 -6.75 0.07 11.04
C GLU A 66 -7.50 -1.12 10.46
N SER A 67 -7.55 -1.22 9.14
CA SER A 67 -8.20 -2.34 8.46
C SER A 67 -7.51 -3.66 8.79
N TYR A 68 -6.18 -3.65 8.82
CA TYR A 68 -5.42 -4.84 9.18
C TYR A 68 -5.79 -5.33 10.59
N PHE A 69 -5.85 -4.41 11.56
CA PHE A 69 -6.19 -4.78 12.92
C PHE A 69 -7.62 -5.27 13.06
N GLN A 70 -8.53 -4.83 12.21
CA GLN A 70 -9.90 -5.32 12.20
C GLN A 70 -10.01 -6.75 11.69
N HIS A 71 -9.11 -7.15 10.81
CA HIS A 71 -9.11 -8.50 10.21
C HIS A 71 -8.30 -9.52 11.00
N VAL A 72 -7.47 -9.07 11.90
CA VAL A 72 -6.62 -9.96 12.72
C VAL A 72 -7.27 -10.12 14.09
N ASP A 73 -7.62 -11.34 14.40
CA ASP A 73 -8.16 -11.69 15.72
C ASP A 73 -7.04 -11.89 16.73
#